data_6e57c85f628970a5b829e47a824b3122
#
_entry.id   6e57c85f628970a5b829e47a824b3122
#
_cell.length_a   1.000
_cell.length_b   1.000
_cell.length_c   1.000
_cell.angle_alpha   90.00
_cell.angle_beta   90.00
_cell.angle_gamma   90.00
#
_symmetry.space_group_name_H-M   'P 1'
#
loop_
_entity.id
_entity.type
_entity.pdbx_description
1 polymer ?
#
loop_
_entity_poly.entity_id
_entity_poly.type
_entity_poly.pdbx_seq_one_letter_code
_entity_poly.pdbx_strand_id
1 'polypeptide(L)'
;MAKYFKLFAVFLPLTSYLLLLTSCQEGGEAGDLFGQWRQDGSETNYISFSGSVVWVRDLNHGEAYGTFQHQGDSLFMQCHSKKGRQGDTIAVEQSMGFKPIDNIRIKITTLDSDHLVLTKDGQTWSFYKY
;
A
#
# COMPACT_ATOMS: atom_id res chain seq x y z
N MET A 1 46.55 -21.11 -10.78
CA MET A 1 45.65 -20.44 -11.77
C MET A 1 44.23 -20.97 -11.67
N ALA A 2 43.97 -22.26 -11.84
CA ALA A 2 42.65 -22.82 -11.69
C ALA A 2 42.01 -22.61 -10.31
N LYS A 3 42.83 -22.46 -9.30
CA LYS A 3 42.44 -22.23 -7.91
C LYS A 3 41.74 -20.87 -7.71
N TYR A 4 42.21 -19.84 -8.37
CA TYR A 4 41.64 -18.50 -8.30
C TYR A 4 40.35 -18.38 -9.12
N PHE A 5 40.28 -19.10 -10.22
CA PHE A 5 39.12 -19.11 -11.07
C PHE A 5 37.90 -19.72 -10.38
N LYS A 6 38.08 -20.80 -9.62
CA LYS A 6 37.01 -21.42 -8.84
C LYS A 6 36.47 -20.51 -7.75
N LEU A 7 37.33 -19.74 -7.10
CA LEU A 7 36.96 -18.81 -6.05
C LEU A 7 36.08 -17.68 -6.62
N PHE A 8 36.46 -17.18 -7.78
CA PHE A 8 35.72 -16.13 -8.48
C PHE A 8 34.32 -16.59 -8.89
N ALA A 9 34.17 -17.82 -9.38
CA ALA A 9 32.90 -18.37 -9.78
C ALA A 9 31.91 -18.57 -8.61
N VAL A 10 32.42 -18.78 -7.41
CA VAL A 10 31.57 -18.91 -6.21
C VAL A 10 31.06 -17.55 -5.73
N PHE A 11 31.81 -16.47 -5.92
CA PHE A 11 31.40 -15.12 -5.50
C PHE A 11 30.25 -14.58 -6.32
N LEU A 12 30.20 -14.81 -7.62
CA LEU A 12 29.18 -14.27 -8.51
C LEU A 12 27.74 -14.69 -8.16
N PRO A 13 27.44 -15.98 -7.91
CA PRO A 13 26.09 -16.38 -7.52
C PRO A 13 25.62 -15.77 -6.21
N LEU A 14 26.52 -15.60 -5.26
CA LEU A 14 26.19 -15.03 -3.95
C LEU A 14 25.80 -13.57 -4.07
N THR A 15 26.52 -12.79 -4.87
CA THR A 15 26.22 -11.39 -5.12
C THR A 15 24.87 -11.21 -5.80
N SER A 16 24.55 -12.03 -6.80
CA SER A 16 23.28 -12.00 -7.49
C SER A 16 22.11 -12.33 -6.54
N TYR A 17 22.30 -13.27 -5.65
CA TYR A 17 21.30 -13.65 -4.65
C TYR A 17 20.99 -12.50 -3.69
N LEU A 18 22.00 -11.79 -3.21
CA LEU A 18 21.83 -10.64 -2.33
C LEU A 18 21.10 -9.50 -3.02
N LEU A 19 21.36 -9.23 -4.28
CA LEU A 19 20.66 -8.22 -5.06
C LEU A 19 19.18 -8.54 -5.23
N LEU A 20 18.83 -9.81 -5.47
CA LEU A 20 17.44 -10.27 -5.57
C LEU A 20 16.69 -10.08 -4.27
N LEU A 21 17.31 -10.39 -3.13
CA LEU A 21 16.71 -10.18 -1.81
C LEU A 21 16.46 -8.71 -1.54
N THR A 22 17.38 -7.83 -1.89
CA THR A 22 17.23 -6.39 -1.73
C THR A 22 16.07 -5.86 -2.57
N SER A 23 15.93 -6.31 -3.81
CA SER A 23 14.82 -5.94 -4.69
C SER A 23 13.47 -6.37 -4.13
N CYS A 24 13.39 -7.57 -3.54
CA CYS A 24 12.14 -8.07 -2.94
C CYS A 24 11.71 -7.30 -1.70
N GLN A 25 12.64 -6.61 -1.02
CA GLN A 25 12.34 -5.81 0.17
C GLN A 25 11.84 -4.40 -0.16
N GLU A 26 12.13 -3.89 -1.33
CA GLU A 26 11.63 -2.58 -1.75
C GLU A 26 10.13 -2.63 -2.00
N GLY A 27 9.38 -1.86 -1.20
CA GLY A 27 7.93 -1.82 -1.27
C GLY A 27 7.24 -3.01 -0.59
N GLY A 28 7.94 -4.12 -0.32
CA GLY A 28 7.37 -5.29 0.33
C GLY A 28 6.12 -5.80 -0.38
N GLU A 29 5.06 -6.10 0.37
CA GLU A 29 3.78 -6.55 -0.17
C GLU A 29 3.00 -5.47 -0.91
N ALA A 30 3.38 -4.21 -0.75
CA ALA A 30 2.73 -3.11 -1.44
C ALA A 30 2.91 -3.20 -2.96
N GLY A 31 4.10 -3.63 -3.44
CA GLY A 31 4.34 -3.73 -4.88
C GLY A 31 4.02 -2.43 -5.59
N ASP A 32 3.14 -2.50 -6.58
CA ASP A 32 2.72 -1.33 -7.35
C ASP A 32 1.89 -0.33 -6.55
N LEU A 33 1.32 -0.75 -5.41
CA LEU A 33 0.61 0.15 -4.50
C LEU A 33 1.54 1.02 -3.67
N PHE A 34 2.83 0.67 -3.58
CA PHE A 34 3.79 1.39 -2.75
C PHE A 34 3.77 2.89 -3.03
N GLY A 35 3.68 3.67 -1.96
CA GLY A 35 3.74 5.12 -2.02
C GLY A 35 2.50 5.80 -1.48
N GLN A 36 2.38 7.08 -1.76
CA GLN A 36 1.29 7.93 -1.32
C GLN A 36 0.39 8.29 -2.49
N TRP A 37 -0.92 8.15 -2.26
CA TRP A 37 -1.95 8.42 -3.24
C TRP A 37 -2.89 9.49 -2.69
N ARG A 38 -3.24 10.46 -3.51
CA ARG A 38 -4.21 11.49 -3.15
C ARG A 38 -5.51 11.28 -3.93
N GLN A 39 -6.65 11.40 -3.26
CA GLN A 39 -7.95 11.25 -3.90
C GLN A 39 -8.18 12.40 -4.89
N ASP A 40 -8.67 12.06 -6.09
CA ASP A 40 -9.02 13.03 -7.12
C ASP A 40 -10.08 13.99 -6.58
N GLY A 41 -9.88 15.28 -6.80
CA GLY A 41 -10.80 16.31 -6.34
C GLY A 41 -10.70 16.66 -4.86
N SER A 42 -9.78 16.07 -4.13
CA SER A 42 -9.55 16.35 -2.72
C SER A 42 -8.12 16.81 -2.47
N GLU A 43 -7.95 17.78 -1.60
CA GLU A 43 -6.63 18.26 -1.16
C GLU A 43 -6.22 17.65 0.19
N THR A 44 -7.12 16.92 0.84
CA THR A 44 -6.92 16.44 2.22
C THR A 44 -6.97 14.93 2.36
N ASN A 45 -7.52 14.20 1.39
CA ASN A 45 -7.71 12.76 1.48
C ASN A 45 -6.57 12.01 0.82
N TYR A 46 -5.85 11.22 1.62
CA TYR A 46 -4.69 10.44 1.19
C TYR A 46 -4.80 8.99 1.63
N ILE A 47 -4.23 8.11 0.84
CA ILE A 47 -4.00 6.73 1.21
C ILE A 47 -2.55 6.38 0.88
N SER A 48 -1.84 5.74 1.80
CA SER A 48 -0.43 5.39 1.63
C SER A 48 -0.23 3.91 1.92
N PHE A 49 0.61 3.27 1.11
CA PHE A 49 0.95 1.86 1.27
C PHE A 49 2.46 1.71 1.38
N SER A 50 2.92 0.96 2.37
CA SER A 50 4.34 0.67 2.55
C SER A 50 4.50 -0.68 3.26
N GLY A 51 5.21 -1.63 2.62
CA GLY A 51 5.30 -2.98 3.17
C GLY A 51 3.94 -3.62 3.25
N SER A 52 3.49 -3.95 4.46
CA SER A 52 2.15 -4.47 4.74
C SER A 52 1.25 -3.47 5.47
N VAL A 53 1.68 -2.20 5.54
CA VAL A 53 0.98 -1.16 6.29
C VAL A 53 0.24 -0.23 5.32
N VAL A 54 -1.00 0.10 5.67
CA VAL A 54 -1.80 1.10 4.98
C VAL A 54 -2.14 2.24 5.94
N TRP A 55 -2.15 3.45 5.41
CA TRP A 55 -2.47 4.66 6.17
C TRP A 55 -3.49 5.47 5.39
N VAL A 56 -4.69 5.63 5.95
CA VAL A 56 -5.79 6.38 5.36
C VAL A 56 -5.97 7.66 6.16
N ARG A 57 -5.87 8.80 5.49
CA ARG A 57 -5.89 10.10 6.17
C ARG A 57 -6.82 11.08 5.50
N ASP A 58 -7.60 11.78 6.32
CA ASP A 58 -8.17 13.08 5.99
C ASP A 58 -7.47 14.11 6.88
N LEU A 59 -6.66 14.98 6.29
CA LEU A 59 -5.80 15.90 7.03
C LEU A 59 -6.57 16.83 7.95
N ASN A 60 -7.86 17.08 7.67
CA ASN A 60 -8.70 17.98 8.46
C ASN A 60 -9.51 17.27 9.56
N HIS A 61 -9.70 15.96 9.46
CA HIS A 61 -10.67 15.27 10.32
C HIS A 61 -10.07 14.11 11.11
N GLY A 62 -9.14 13.36 10.54
CA GLY A 62 -8.57 12.24 11.27
C GLY A 62 -7.82 11.27 10.39
N GLU A 63 -7.26 10.26 11.02
CA GLU A 63 -6.47 9.24 10.33
C GLU A 63 -6.70 7.86 10.93
N ALA A 64 -6.58 6.85 10.08
CA ALA A 64 -6.58 5.46 10.47
C ALA A 64 -5.43 4.75 9.78
N TYR A 65 -4.83 3.77 10.44
CA TYR A 65 -3.77 2.97 9.85
C TYR A 65 -3.94 1.52 10.24
N GLY A 66 -3.31 0.64 9.51
CA GLY A 66 -3.38 -0.78 9.81
C GLY A 66 -2.62 -1.59 8.80
N THR A 67 -3.11 -2.79 8.55
CA THR A 67 -2.50 -3.72 7.62
C THR A 67 -3.37 -3.92 6.39
N PHE A 68 -2.74 -4.35 5.30
CA PHE A 68 -3.46 -4.69 4.08
C PHE A 68 -2.88 -5.93 3.43
N GLN A 69 -3.71 -6.55 2.59
CA GLN A 69 -3.32 -7.66 1.73
C GLN A 69 -3.79 -7.36 0.30
N HIS A 70 -2.91 -7.56 -0.65
CA HIS A 70 -3.18 -7.36 -2.07
C HIS A 70 -3.04 -8.69 -2.78
N GLN A 71 -4.13 -9.23 -3.31
CA GLN A 71 -4.16 -10.49 -4.03
C GLN A 71 -4.90 -10.29 -5.35
N GLY A 72 -4.16 -10.31 -6.47
CA GLY A 72 -4.75 -10.04 -7.77
C GLY A 72 -5.35 -8.65 -7.83
N ASP A 73 -6.65 -8.56 -8.08
CA ASP A 73 -7.40 -7.30 -8.09
C ASP A 73 -8.13 -7.02 -6.77
N SER A 74 -7.91 -7.83 -5.75
CA SER A 74 -8.56 -7.70 -4.44
C SER A 74 -7.64 -7.02 -3.44
N LEU A 75 -8.18 -6.08 -2.70
CA LEU A 75 -7.49 -5.34 -1.65
C LEU A 75 -8.28 -5.47 -0.35
N PHE A 76 -7.63 -5.99 0.68
CA PHE A 76 -8.20 -6.13 2.02
C PHE A 76 -7.44 -5.25 2.98
N MET A 77 -8.15 -4.39 3.70
CA MET A 77 -7.53 -3.47 4.65
C MET A 77 -8.21 -3.58 6.00
N GLN A 78 -7.40 -3.57 7.05
CA GLN A 78 -7.86 -3.57 8.43
C GLN A 78 -7.23 -2.38 9.14
N CYS A 79 -8.00 -1.34 9.36
CA CYS A 79 -7.52 -0.08 9.90
C CYS A 79 -8.15 0.23 11.25
N HIS A 80 -7.45 1.03 12.04
CA HIS A 80 -7.89 1.51 13.35
C HIS A 80 -7.26 2.87 13.61
N SER A 81 -7.75 3.58 14.61
CA SER A 81 -7.16 4.85 15.00
C SER A 81 -5.80 4.64 15.64
N LYS A 82 -4.80 5.39 15.19
CA LYS A 82 -3.45 5.36 15.75
C LYS A 82 -3.42 5.76 17.22
N LYS A 83 -4.30 6.67 17.62
CA LYS A 83 -4.38 7.21 18.98
C LYS A 83 -5.46 6.54 19.83
N GLY A 84 -6.10 5.49 19.33
CA GLY A 84 -7.20 4.82 20.03
C GLY A 84 -8.46 5.66 20.11
N ARG A 85 -8.64 6.64 19.24
CA ARG A 85 -9.81 7.53 19.22
C ARG A 85 -10.86 6.99 18.25
N GLN A 86 -12.00 6.64 18.75
CA GLN A 86 -13.11 6.16 17.92
C GLN A 86 -13.57 7.22 16.91
N GLY A 87 -13.50 8.49 17.28
CA GLY A 87 -13.86 9.59 16.39
C GLY A 87 -13.02 9.67 15.13
N ASP A 88 -11.74 9.26 15.19
CA ASP A 88 -10.85 9.26 14.01
C ASP A 88 -11.33 8.26 12.96
N THR A 89 -11.73 7.06 13.38
CA THR A 89 -12.20 6.04 12.43
C THR A 89 -13.54 6.43 11.81
N ILE A 90 -14.45 7.01 12.60
CA ILE A 90 -15.74 7.51 12.11
C ILE A 90 -15.52 8.64 11.10
N ALA A 91 -14.62 9.57 11.39
CA ALA A 91 -14.31 10.67 10.49
C ALA A 91 -13.75 10.18 9.15
N VAL A 92 -12.84 9.22 9.16
CA VAL A 92 -12.27 8.62 7.97
C VAL A 92 -13.33 7.86 7.17
N GLU A 93 -14.17 7.10 7.84
CA GLU A 93 -15.28 6.38 7.19
C GLU A 93 -16.24 7.33 6.48
N GLN A 94 -16.58 8.45 7.09
CA GLN A 94 -17.46 9.45 6.49
C GLN A 94 -16.78 10.21 5.35
N SER A 95 -15.54 10.61 5.54
CA SER A 95 -14.79 11.40 4.58
C SER A 95 -14.36 10.60 3.35
N MET A 96 -13.82 9.40 3.56
CA MET A 96 -13.32 8.53 2.49
C MET A 96 -14.37 7.58 1.96
N GLY A 97 -15.35 7.21 2.78
CA GLY A 97 -16.38 6.25 2.39
C GLY A 97 -15.98 4.79 2.54
N PHE A 98 -14.85 4.48 3.12
CA PHE A 98 -14.42 3.11 3.38
C PHE A 98 -15.10 2.58 4.65
N LYS A 99 -16.00 1.63 4.52
CA LYS A 99 -16.78 1.04 5.63
C LYS A 99 -16.86 -0.48 5.52
N PRO A 100 -16.75 -1.23 6.63
CA PRO A 100 -16.23 -0.78 7.92
C PRO A 100 -14.71 -0.60 7.87
N ILE A 101 -14.17 0.35 8.59
CA ILE A 101 -12.74 0.72 8.51
C ILE A 101 -11.82 -0.42 8.98
N ASP A 102 -12.31 -1.31 9.83
CA ASP A 102 -11.56 -2.44 10.36
C ASP A 102 -11.68 -3.70 9.48
N ASN A 103 -12.45 -3.65 8.42
CA ASN A 103 -12.63 -4.78 7.50
C ASN A 103 -13.05 -4.28 6.11
N ILE A 104 -12.12 -3.63 5.42
CA ILE A 104 -12.36 -3.08 4.09
C ILE A 104 -11.99 -4.13 3.06
N ARG A 105 -12.97 -4.56 2.26
CA ARG A 105 -12.77 -5.47 1.13
C ARG A 105 -13.18 -4.75 -0.13
N ILE A 106 -12.22 -4.46 -1.00
CA ILE A 106 -12.44 -3.58 -2.12
C ILE A 106 -11.70 -4.13 -3.35
N LYS A 107 -12.20 -3.81 -4.53
CA LYS A 107 -11.62 -4.25 -5.79
C LYS A 107 -10.78 -3.13 -6.40
N ILE A 108 -9.61 -3.51 -6.92
CA ILE A 108 -8.76 -2.63 -7.71
C ILE A 108 -9.18 -2.77 -9.17
N THR A 109 -9.70 -1.70 -9.77
CA THR A 109 -10.08 -1.69 -11.18
C THR A 109 -9.00 -1.10 -12.07
N THR A 110 -8.17 -0.22 -11.52
CA THR A 110 -7.01 0.36 -12.22
C THR A 110 -5.87 0.51 -11.23
N LEU A 111 -4.68 0.08 -11.63
CA LEU A 111 -3.46 0.30 -10.87
C LEU A 111 -2.31 0.42 -11.85
N ASP A 112 -1.76 1.63 -11.98
CA ASP A 112 -0.55 1.89 -12.75
C ASP A 112 0.37 2.83 -11.95
N SER A 113 1.42 3.35 -12.57
CA SER A 113 2.40 4.20 -11.87
C SER A 113 1.81 5.52 -11.37
N ASP A 114 0.70 5.97 -11.94
CA ASP A 114 0.12 7.29 -11.68
C ASP A 114 -1.30 7.24 -11.12
N HIS A 115 -2.04 6.17 -11.37
CA HIS A 115 -3.46 6.07 -11.05
C HIS A 115 -3.80 4.81 -10.28
N LEU A 116 -4.71 4.97 -9.32
CA LEU A 116 -5.31 3.89 -8.56
C LEU A 116 -6.82 4.12 -8.52
N VAL A 117 -7.59 3.15 -8.98
CA VAL A 117 -9.06 3.20 -8.93
C VAL A 117 -9.57 2.00 -8.16
N LEU A 118 -10.36 2.25 -7.14
CA LEU A 118 -10.96 1.25 -6.27
C LEU A 118 -12.47 1.27 -6.45
N THR A 119 -13.10 0.09 -6.36
CA THR A 119 -14.54 -0.07 -6.53
C THR A 119 -15.12 -1.01 -5.48
N LYS A 120 -16.23 -0.64 -4.88
CA LYS A 120 -16.98 -1.45 -3.93
C LYS A 120 -18.46 -1.08 -3.96
N ASP A 121 -19.33 -2.06 -4.16
CA ASP A 121 -20.79 -1.89 -4.10
C ASP A 121 -21.31 -0.73 -4.95
N GLY A 122 -20.79 -0.61 -6.19
CA GLY A 122 -21.20 0.43 -7.11
C GLY A 122 -20.56 1.80 -6.87
N GLN A 123 -19.76 1.94 -5.82
CA GLN A 123 -19.03 3.15 -5.50
C GLN A 123 -17.59 3.06 -6.02
N THR A 124 -17.06 4.19 -6.51
CA THR A 124 -15.72 4.25 -7.09
C THR A 124 -14.89 5.34 -6.43
N TRP A 125 -13.63 5.02 -6.13
CA TRP A 125 -12.64 5.97 -5.62
C TRP A 125 -11.48 6.06 -6.58
N SER A 126 -11.15 7.26 -7.02
CA SER A 126 -10.02 7.52 -7.91
C SER A 126 -8.94 8.28 -7.17
N PHE A 127 -7.71 7.81 -7.32
CA PHE A 127 -6.54 8.40 -6.69
C PHE A 127 -5.44 8.58 -7.73
N TYR A 128 -4.57 9.55 -7.50
CA TYR A 128 -3.35 9.72 -8.28
C TYR A 128 -2.13 9.71 -7.39
N LYS A 129 -1.00 9.30 -7.96
CA LYS A 129 0.27 9.24 -7.25
C LYS A 129 0.72 10.64 -6.86
N TYR A 130 1.05 10.79 -5.60
CA TYR A 130 1.40 12.08 -5.05
C TYR A 130 2.85 12.12 -4.54
#